data_872e9876361fd8c46b9406c3a1870d94
#
_entry.id   872e9876361fd8c46b9406c3a1870d94
#
_cell.length_a   1.000
_cell.length_b   1.000
_cell.length_c   1.000
_cell.angle_alpha   90.00
_cell.angle_beta   90.00
_cell.angle_gamma   90.00
#
_symmetry.space_group_name_H-M   'P 1'
#
loop_
_entity.id
_entity.type
_entity.pdbx_description
1 polymer ?
#
loop_
_entity_poly.entity_id
_entity_poly.type
_entity_poly.pdbx_seq_one_letter_code
_entity_poly.pdbx_strand_id
1 'polypeptide(L)'
;MQIVHVHVHVKPEFVEAFKQATIENATHSVKEAGIARFDVIQQTDDPTRFILIEIYKTADAPGAHKETPHYKRWRDTVMRMMAEPRQGIKYTNIFPDATD
;
A
#
# COMPACT_ATOMS: atom_id res chain seq x y z
N MET A 1 -9.53 -13.53 -3.79
CA MET A 1 -8.98 -12.24 -3.35
C MET A 1 -7.80 -11.85 -4.19
N GLN A 2 -7.54 -10.57 -4.31
CA GLN A 2 -6.35 -10.03 -4.97
C GLN A 2 -5.41 -9.54 -3.88
N ILE A 3 -4.17 -10.01 -3.89
CA ILE A 3 -3.17 -9.59 -2.91
C ILE A 3 -2.05 -8.86 -3.62
N VAL A 4 -1.71 -7.66 -3.15
CA VAL A 4 -0.63 -6.86 -3.70
C VAL A 4 0.30 -6.45 -2.57
N HIS A 5 1.60 -6.68 -2.74
CA HIS A 5 2.62 -6.11 -1.86
C HIS A 5 3.32 -4.97 -2.61
N VAL A 6 3.21 -3.77 -2.09
CA VAL A 6 3.90 -2.61 -2.67
C VAL A 6 5.19 -2.40 -1.90
N HIS A 7 6.32 -2.66 -2.56
CA HIS A 7 7.64 -2.49 -1.97
C HIS A 7 8.11 -1.06 -2.18
N VAL A 8 8.48 -0.40 -1.09
CA VAL A 8 8.83 1.02 -1.11
C VAL A 8 10.19 1.22 -0.44
N HIS A 9 11.05 2.00 -1.10
CA HIS A 9 12.32 2.45 -0.54
C HIS A 9 12.32 3.98 -0.55
N VAL A 10 12.33 4.57 0.62
CA VAL A 10 12.17 6.02 0.83
C VAL A 10 13.53 6.65 1.09
N LYS A 11 13.73 7.88 0.61
CA LYS A 11 14.92 8.66 0.98
C LYS A 11 14.94 8.88 2.49
N PRO A 12 16.10 8.77 3.16
CA PRO A 12 16.16 8.83 4.63
C PRO A 12 15.50 10.05 5.25
N GLU A 13 15.64 11.21 4.61
CA GLU A 13 15.07 12.47 5.12
C GLU A 13 13.53 12.50 5.07
N PHE A 14 12.89 11.59 4.32
CA PHE A 14 11.45 11.56 4.15
C PHE A 14 10.75 10.45 4.92
N VAL A 15 11.47 9.70 5.76
CA VAL A 15 10.88 8.53 6.45
C VAL A 15 9.64 8.93 7.26
N GLU A 16 9.73 9.96 8.09
CA GLU A 16 8.57 10.36 8.90
C GLU A 16 7.44 10.95 8.05
N ALA A 17 7.77 11.76 7.05
CA ALA A 17 6.76 12.32 6.15
C ALA A 17 6.04 11.23 5.36
N PHE A 18 6.77 10.21 4.92
CA PHE A 18 6.17 9.06 4.23
C PHE A 18 5.21 8.29 5.14
N LYS A 19 5.62 8.07 6.40
CA LYS A 19 4.75 7.38 7.37
C LYS A 19 3.44 8.13 7.56
N GLN A 20 3.49 9.45 7.74
CA GLN A 20 2.30 10.27 7.94
C GLN A 20 1.37 10.21 6.73
N ALA A 21 1.89 10.42 5.54
CA ALA A 21 1.09 10.38 4.32
C ALA A 21 0.46 9.00 4.10
N THR A 22 1.21 7.93 4.42
CA THR A 22 0.78 6.56 4.18
C THR A 22 -0.25 6.11 5.21
N ILE A 23 -0.12 6.52 6.46
CA ILE A 23 -1.15 6.26 7.49
C ILE A 23 -2.46 6.94 7.10
N GLU A 24 -2.41 8.17 6.59
CA GLU A 24 -3.61 8.86 6.13
C GLU A 24 -4.29 8.08 5.00
N ASN A 25 -3.53 7.68 3.99
CA ASN A 25 -4.06 6.88 2.89
C ASN A 25 -4.66 5.57 3.39
N ALA A 26 -3.96 4.86 4.26
CA ALA A 26 -4.42 3.58 4.82
C ALA A 26 -5.73 3.76 5.61
N THR A 27 -5.83 4.83 6.39
CA THR A 27 -7.03 5.12 7.19
C THR A 27 -8.27 5.26 6.32
N HIS A 28 -8.14 5.90 5.15
CA HIS A 28 -9.24 6.01 4.19
C HIS A 28 -9.44 4.71 3.40
N SER A 29 -8.34 4.04 3.05
CA SER A 29 -8.39 2.83 2.22
C SER A 29 -9.16 1.70 2.89
N VAL A 30 -8.99 1.50 4.20
CA VAL A 30 -9.69 0.42 4.92
C VAL A 30 -11.21 0.62 4.93
N LYS A 31 -11.70 1.81 4.59
CA LYS A 31 -13.13 2.09 4.50
C LYS A 31 -13.71 1.80 3.11
N GLU A 32 -12.88 1.51 2.12
CA GLU A 32 -13.35 1.15 0.79
C GLU A 32 -13.99 -0.23 0.82
N ALA A 33 -15.17 -0.35 0.17
CA ALA A 33 -15.90 -1.61 0.18
C ALA A 33 -15.12 -2.78 -0.41
N GLY A 34 -14.24 -2.51 -1.37
CA GLY A 34 -13.46 -3.55 -2.06
C GLY A 34 -12.18 -3.95 -1.35
N ILE A 35 -11.82 -3.28 -0.25
CA ILE A 35 -10.57 -3.58 0.47
C ILE A 35 -10.88 -4.44 1.70
N ALA A 36 -10.28 -5.63 1.76
CA ALA A 36 -10.41 -6.53 2.89
C ALA A 36 -9.38 -6.21 3.99
N ARG A 37 -8.16 -5.77 3.58
CA ARG A 37 -7.09 -5.47 4.52
C ARG A 37 -6.09 -4.51 3.87
N PHE A 38 -5.54 -3.61 4.66
CA PHE A 38 -4.51 -2.68 4.20
C PHE A 38 -3.53 -2.47 5.35
N ASP A 39 -2.34 -3.09 5.25
CA ASP A 39 -1.30 -2.98 6.28
C ASP A 39 -0.15 -2.15 5.76
N VAL A 40 0.45 -1.38 6.65
CA VAL A 40 1.68 -0.63 6.37
C VAL A 40 2.72 -1.14 7.35
N ILE A 41 3.79 -1.75 6.83
CA ILE A 41 4.85 -2.27 7.68
C ILE A 41 6.20 -1.68 7.28
N GLN A 42 7.06 -1.53 8.28
CA GLN A 42 8.41 -0.97 8.12
C GLN A 42 9.43 -2.04 8.45
N GLN A 43 10.49 -2.13 7.64
CA GLN A 43 11.54 -3.11 7.89
C GLN A 43 12.28 -2.73 9.17
N THR A 44 12.46 -3.70 10.07
CA THR A 44 13.02 -3.42 11.39
C THR A 44 14.48 -2.97 11.34
N ASP A 45 15.26 -3.59 10.47
CA ASP A 45 16.69 -3.31 10.36
C ASP A 45 17.05 -2.30 9.27
N ASP A 46 16.03 -1.76 8.58
CA ASP A 46 16.22 -0.69 7.59
C ASP A 46 14.96 0.19 7.55
N PRO A 47 14.94 1.27 8.34
CA PRO A 47 13.73 2.11 8.46
C PRO A 47 13.35 2.85 7.17
N THR A 48 14.19 2.83 6.13
CA THR A 48 13.84 3.44 4.84
C THR A 48 12.99 2.52 3.97
N ARG A 49 12.77 1.26 4.37
CA ARG A 49 12.05 0.28 3.58
C ARG A 49 10.72 -0.08 4.21
N PHE A 50 9.69 -0.07 3.37
CA PHE A 50 8.30 -0.35 3.77
C PHE A 50 7.68 -1.34 2.80
N ILE A 51 6.66 -2.04 3.28
CA ILE A 51 5.77 -2.81 2.41
C ILE A 51 4.34 -2.42 2.76
N LEU A 52 3.55 -2.13 1.73
CA LEU A 52 2.11 -1.96 1.86
C LEU A 52 1.47 -3.28 1.46
N ILE A 53 0.72 -3.90 2.37
CA ILE A 53 0.04 -5.16 2.11
C ILE A 53 -1.42 -4.83 1.85
N GLU A 54 -1.84 -5.00 0.59
CA GLU A 54 -3.19 -4.63 0.16
C GLU A 54 -3.92 -5.89 -0.26
N ILE A 55 -5.03 -6.18 0.40
CA ILE A 55 -5.87 -7.34 0.08
C ILE A 55 -7.23 -6.83 -0.37
N TYR A 56 -7.58 -7.19 -1.61
CA TYR A 56 -8.80 -6.74 -2.28
C TYR A 56 -9.78 -7.91 -2.40
N LYS A 57 -11.08 -7.61 -2.24
CA LYS A 57 -12.14 -8.62 -2.27
C LYS A 57 -12.47 -9.09 -3.67
N THR A 58 -12.29 -8.23 -4.68
CA THR A 58 -12.70 -8.50 -6.06
C THR A 58 -11.61 -8.08 -7.04
N ALA A 59 -11.71 -8.57 -8.29
CA ALA A 59 -10.70 -8.29 -9.32
C ALA A 59 -10.69 -6.83 -9.76
N ASP A 60 -11.81 -6.11 -9.62
CA ASP A 60 -11.91 -4.71 -10.01
C ASP A 60 -11.55 -3.74 -8.89
N ALA A 61 -11.43 -4.22 -7.65
CA ALA A 61 -11.16 -3.36 -6.49
C ALA A 61 -9.81 -2.63 -6.56
N PRO A 62 -8.71 -3.23 -7.05
CA PRO A 62 -7.46 -2.50 -7.19
C PRO A 62 -7.58 -1.28 -8.10
N GLY A 63 -8.30 -1.41 -9.22
CA GLY A 63 -8.54 -0.28 -10.11
C GLY A 63 -9.39 0.79 -9.46
N ALA A 64 -10.45 0.39 -8.74
CA ALA A 64 -11.30 1.33 -8.02
C ALA A 64 -10.53 2.09 -6.94
N HIS A 65 -9.63 1.42 -6.21
CA HIS A 65 -8.78 2.06 -5.21
C HIS A 65 -7.95 3.19 -5.82
N LYS A 66 -7.38 2.97 -7.00
CA LYS A 66 -6.53 3.97 -7.67
C LYS A 66 -7.31 5.18 -8.18
N GLU A 67 -8.63 5.11 -8.24
CA GLU A 67 -9.47 6.24 -8.63
C GLU A 67 -9.92 7.08 -7.45
N THR A 68 -9.61 6.67 -6.21
CA THR A 68 -10.05 7.42 -5.02
C THR A 68 -9.22 8.69 -4.82
N PRO A 69 -9.83 9.73 -4.21
CA PRO A 69 -9.08 10.97 -3.92
C PRO A 69 -7.90 10.74 -2.98
N HIS A 70 -8.07 9.86 -1.97
CA HIS A 70 -6.99 9.59 -1.01
C HIS A 70 -5.81 8.87 -1.65
N TYR A 71 -6.03 7.94 -2.60
CA TYR A 71 -4.93 7.32 -3.33
C TYR A 71 -4.17 8.34 -4.16
N LYS A 72 -4.89 9.17 -4.92
CA LYS A 72 -4.28 10.17 -5.80
C LYS A 72 -3.46 11.18 -5.00
N ARG A 73 -3.98 11.62 -3.86
CA ARG A 73 -3.27 12.52 -2.97
C ARG A 73 -2.00 11.88 -2.42
N TRP A 74 -2.09 10.62 -1.99
CA TRP A 74 -0.94 9.86 -1.51
C TRP A 74 0.12 9.72 -2.60
N ARG A 75 -0.30 9.26 -3.79
CA ARG A 75 0.60 9.07 -4.93
C ARG A 75 1.39 10.34 -5.23
N ASP A 76 0.71 11.48 -5.30
CA ASP A 76 1.34 12.74 -5.66
C ASP A 76 2.25 13.25 -4.54
N THR A 77 1.86 13.04 -3.29
CA THR A 77 2.64 13.48 -2.12
C THR A 77 3.94 12.69 -1.98
N VAL A 78 3.89 11.36 -2.16
CA VAL A 78 5.05 10.51 -1.87
C VAL A 78 6.01 10.34 -3.05
N MET A 79 5.62 10.80 -4.24
CA MET A 79 6.41 10.61 -5.45
C MET A 79 7.86 11.09 -5.28
N ARG A 80 8.05 12.27 -4.71
CA ARG A 80 9.39 12.85 -4.50
C ARG A 80 10.17 12.22 -3.36
N MET A 81 9.52 11.39 -2.55
CA MET A 81 10.14 10.76 -1.37
C MET A 81 10.83 9.45 -1.71
N MET A 82 10.59 8.91 -2.90
CA MET A 82 11.12 7.60 -3.32
C MET A 82 12.59 7.67 -3.61
N ALA A 83 13.39 6.74 -3.01
CA ALA A 83 14.79 6.55 -3.36
C ALA A 83 14.93 5.80 -4.68
N GLU A 84 13.93 4.99 -5.02
CA GLU A 84 13.82 4.24 -6.26
C GLU A 84 12.33 4.00 -6.54
N PRO A 85 11.92 3.67 -7.78
CA PRO A 85 10.51 3.44 -8.09
C PRO A 85 9.94 2.31 -7.23
N ARG A 86 8.74 2.54 -6.66
CA ARG A 86 8.05 1.50 -5.90
C ARG A 86 7.57 0.40 -6.84
N GLN A 87 7.47 -0.82 -6.31
CA GLN A 87 7.06 -2.00 -7.07
C GLN A 87 5.86 -2.68 -6.43
N GLY A 88 4.77 -2.84 -7.19
CA GLY A 88 3.64 -3.64 -6.79
C GLY A 88 3.80 -5.06 -7.30
N ILE A 89 3.82 -6.04 -6.40
CA ILE A 89 3.91 -7.45 -6.75
C ILE A 89 2.61 -8.12 -6.35
N LYS A 90 2.00 -8.84 -7.30
CA LYS A 90 0.74 -9.56 -7.06
C LYS A 90 1.01 -10.96 -6.54
N TYR A 91 0.18 -11.39 -5.59
CA TYR A 91 0.29 -12.71 -4.96
C TYR A 91 -1.07 -13.40 -4.97
N THR A 92 -1.03 -14.72 -4.90
CA THR A 92 -2.21 -15.57 -4.81
C THR A 92 -2.16 -16.34 -3.49
N ASN A 93 -3.31 -16.46 -2.81
CA ASN A 93 -3.39 -17.26 -1.59
C ASN A 93 -3.14 -18.74 -1.89
N ILE A 94 -2.27 -19.34 -1.10
CA ILE A 94 -2.14 -20.78 -1.05
C ILE A 94 -2.74 -21.28 0.28
N PHE A 95 -2.39 -20.61 1.37
CA PHE A 95 -2.97 -20.85 2.69
C PHE A 95 -2.94 -19.54 3.47
N PRO A 96 -4.01 -19.14 4.17
CA PRO A 96 -5.33 -19.80 4.19
C PRO A 96 -6.02 -19.75 2.83
N ASP A 97 -7.01 -20.63 2.66
CA ASP A 97 -7.80 -20.71 1.43
C ASP A 97 -8.49 -19.38 1.15
N ALA A 98 -8.52 -18.96 -0.11
CA ALA A 98 -9.05 -17.68 -0.54
C ALA A 98 -10.56 -17.71 -0.81
N THR A 99 -11.26 -18.74 -0.38
CA THR A 99 -12.68 -18.94 -0.70
C THR A 99 -13.64 -18.16 0.18
N ASP A 100 -13.19 -17.52 1.22
CA ASP A 100 -14.03 -16.80 2.16
C ASP A 100 -14.17 -15.31 1.86
#